data_2d9f7e55b4a049c706aec075b87fa543
#
_entry.id   2d9f7e55b4a049c706aec075b87fa543
#
_cell.length_a   1.000
_cell.length_b   1.000
_cell.length_c   1.000
_cell.angle_alpha   90.00
_cell.angle_beta   90.00
_cell.angle_gamma   90.00
#
_symmetry.space_group_name_H-M   'P 1'
#
loop_
_entity.id
_entity.type
_entity.pdbx_description
1 polymer ?
#
loop_
_entity_poly.entity_id
_entity_poly.type
_entity_poly.pdbx_seq_one_letter_code
_entity_poly.pdbx_strand_id
1 'polypeptide(L)'
;MSKNNRLTFFIFLALLLGVIFGYILNINSFHNYNDQIISADGQVKSIDIRMDGFKDTTSVQYTQLAAQKKIALTIRKENDKIREKKLEPLTLLSDIFLRLIKMIIAPLVFSTLVVGVAKVGDINAVGRIGGKTMLWFLSASLLSLFLGLIMVNIFKPGEAMHLPLPESHAETGIQKAVFSAKDFISHIVPKSMAEAMATNEILQIVIFSLFFGVATAAVGEKGKKIIEFFDAVAHVILKMTGYVMNFAPFAVFGAMAAIVAKQGLSVLSTYALFIGEFYSSMLLLWLLLIMIGYMVLKRRVFNLMNRMKEPVLVAFSTASSEAAYPKTLLQLERFGCKDKIVSFVLPLGYSFNLDGSMLYMSFASLFIAQSYGIHLSVQQQVTMLLILMLTSKGIAGVPRAALVVISGTIASFNIPEAGLALLIGIDPLLDMGRSATNVIGNSIATAVVSKWEGELSEAQD
;
A
#
# COMPACT_ATOMS: atom_id res chain seq x y z
N MET A 1 24.33 -18.92 10.50
CA MET A 1 23.35 -18.03 9.84
C MET A 1 23.96 -16.64 9.75
N SER A 2 23.98 -16.04 8.58
CA SER A 2 24.38 -14.63 8.42
C SER A 2 23.45 -13.72 9.24
N LYS A 3 23.93 -12.51 9.61
CA LYS A 3 23.11 -11.56 10.40
C LYS A 3 21.76 -11.25 9.75
N ASN A 4 21.71 -11.21 8.43
CA ASN A 4 20.48 -11.00 7.64
C ASN A 4 19.48 -12.17 7.78
N ASN A 5 19.96 -13.41 7.72
CA ASN A 5 19.08 -14.58 7.86
C ASN A 5 18.47 -14.68 9.27
N ARG A 6 19.18 -14.16 10.31
CA ARG A 6 18.63 -14.11 11.67
C ARG A 6 17.48 -13.12 11.79
N LEU A 7 17.60 -11.92 11.22
CA LEU A 7 16.54 -10.92 11.28
C LEU A 7 15.29 -11.41 10.54
N THR A 8 15.43 -11.96 9.34
CA THR A 8 14.32 -12.55 8.57
C THR A 8 13.62 -13.66 9.36
N PHE A 9 14.39 -14.53 10.02
CA PHE A 9 13.82 -15.57 10.88
C PHE A 9 13.01 -14.99 12.06
N PHE A 10 13.54 -13.97 12.75
CA PHE A 10 12.83 -13.33 13.87
C PHE A 10 11.56 -12.59 13.40
N ILE A 11 11.56 -11.96 12.23
CA ILE A 11 10.37 -11.33 11.65
C ILE A 11 9.31 -12.40 11.36
N PHE A 12 9.68 -13.50 10.74
CA PHE A 12 8.75 -14.60 10.45
C PHE A 12 8.20 -15.24 11.74
N LEU A 13 9.04 -15.48 12.72
CA LEU A 13 8.62 -15.99 14.02
C LEU A 13 7.66 -15.01 14.73
N ALA A 14 7.96 -13.72 14.71
CA ALA A 14 7.13 -12.67 15.27
C ALA A 14 5.75 -12.59 14.59
N LEU A 15 5.70 -12.79 13.27
CA LEU A 15 4.45 -12.88 12.52
C LEU A 15 3.59 -14.04 13.01
N LEU A 16 4.15 -15.25 13.11
CA LEU A 16 3.41 -16.43 13.59
C LEU A 16 2.94 -16.25 15.03
N LEU A 17 3.81 -15.78 15.92
CA LEU A 17 3.46 -15.52 17.31
C LEU A 17 2.39 -14.43 17.43
N GLY A 18 2.45 -13.40 16.58
CA GLY A 18 1.44 -12.34 16.53
C GLY A 18 0.06 -12.86 16.13
N VAL A 19 -0.01 -13.75 15.13
CA VAL A 19 -1.27 -14.39 14.73
C VAL A 19 -1.84 -15.23 15.89
N ILE A 20 -1.03 -16.07 16.51
CA ILE A 20 -1.47 -16.94 17.63
C ILE A 20 -1.95 -16.09 18.81
N PHE A 21 -1.17 -15.10 19.21
CA PHE A 21 -1.49 -14.22 20.32
C PHE A 21 -2.75 -13.38 20.05
N GLY A 22 -2.87 -12.85 18.84
CA GLY A 22 -4.06 -12.12 18.40
C GLY A 22 -5.31 -12.97 18.40
N TYR A 23 -5.21 -14.23 17.99
CA TYR A 23 -6.31 -15.19 18.05
C TYR A 23 -6.76 -15.48 19.49
N ILE A 24 -5.81 -15.70 20.39
CA ILE A 24 -6.11 -15.90 21.83
C ILE A 24 -6.79 -14.66 22.42
N LEU A 25 -6.31 -13.46 22.09
CA LEU A 25 -6.94 -12.22 22.53
C LEU A 25 -8.34 -12.06 21.95
N ASN A 26 -8.54 -12.41 20.68
CA ASN A 26 -9.85 -12.32 20.05
C ASN A 26 -10.87 -13.19 20.78
N ILE A 27 -10.56 -14.47 21.04
CA ILE A 27 -11.46 -15.39 21.74
C ILE A 27 -11.74 -14.92 23.18
N ASN A 28 -10.69 -14.55 23.92
CA ASN A 28 -10.83 -14.28 25.36
C ASN A 28 -11.39 -12.90 25.68
N SER A 29 -11.13 -11.90 24.83
CA SER A 29 -11.41 -10.49 25.15
C SER A 29 -12.33 -9.78 24.18
N PHE A 30 -12.50 -10.30 22.94
CA PHE A 30 -13.17 -9.57 21.87
C PHE A 30 -14.30 -10.36 21.20
N HIS A 31 -14.48 -11.65 21.48
CA HIS A 31 -15.52 -12.48 20.86
C HIS A 31 -16.91 -11.89 21.06
N ASN A 32 -17.18 -11.31 22.22
CA ASN A 32 -18.47 -10.72 22.58
C ASN A 32 -18.75 -9.35 21.92
N TYR A 33 -17.76 -8.76 21.23
CA TYR A 33 -17.90 -7.44 20.60
C TYR A 33 -18.20 -7.51 19.10
N ASN A 34 -18.13 -8.70 18.49
CA ASN A 34 -18.17 -8.78 17.04
C ASN A 34 -19.58 -8.64 16.45
N ASP A 35 -20.64 -9.15 17.09
CA ASP A 35 -21.98 -9.18 16.47
C ASP A 35 -23.14 -8.99 17.48
N GLN A 36 -22.86 -8.68 18.75
CA GLN A 36 -23.89 -8.60 19.78
C GLN A 36 -23.99 -7.21 20.38
N ILE A 37 -25.18 -6.63 20.35
CA ILE A 37 -25.50 -5.43 21.10
C ILE A 37 -26.13 -5.92 22.42
N ILE A 38 -25.47 -5.61 23.51
CA ILE A 38 -26.05 -5.76 24.82
C ILE A 38 -26.90 -4.51 25.08
N SER A 39 -28.22 -4.65 25.08
CA SER A 39 -29.12 -3.57 25.45
C SER A 39 -29.04 -3.29 26.97
N ALA A 40 -29.49 -2.09 27.38
CA ALA A 40 -29.45 -1.67 28.79
C ALA A 40 -30.19 -2.65 29.76
N ASP A 41 -31.06 -3.50 29.24
CA ASP A 41 -31.78 -4.59 29.92
C ASP A 41 -31.04 -5.94 29.87
N GLY A 42 -29.82 -5.98 29.39
CA GLY A 42 -28.98 -7.20 29.34
C GLY A 42 -29.34 -8.20 28.26
N GLN A 43 -30.27 -7.86 27.35
CA GLN A 43 -30.58 -8.72 26.20
C GLN A 43 -29.62 -8.52 25.06
N VAL A 44 -29.12 -9.62 24.52
CA VAL A 44 -28.26 -9.65 23.34
C VAL A 44 -29.12 -9.51 22.06
N LYS A 45 -28.97 -8.44 21.29
CA LYS A 45 -29.64 -8.26 20.00
C LYS A 45 -28.62 -8.30 18.87
N SER A 46 -28.97 -8.99 17.79
CA SER A 46 -28.16 -8.99 16.57
C SER A 46 -28.13 -7.59 15.93
N ILE A 47 -26.94 -7.18 15.43
CA ILE A 47 -26.75 -5.90 14.72
C ILE A 47 -27.42 -5.93 13.33
N ASP A 48 -27.83 -7.10 12.86
CA ASP A 48 -28.34 -7.32 11.50
C ASP A 48 -29.82 -6.88 11.37
N ILE A 49 -30.05 -5.58 11.49
CA ILE A 49 -31.38 -4.99 11.25
C ILE A 49 -31.53 -4.77 9.75
N ARG A 50 -32.24 -5.68 9.10
CA ARG A 50 -32.56 -5.55 7.67
C ARG A 50 -33.64 -4.49 7.46
N MET A 51 -33.33 -3.49 6.64
CA MET A 51 -34.27 -2.44 6.21
C MET A 51 -34.83 -2.73 4.81
N ASP A 52 -34.40 -3.84 4.20
CA ASP A 52 -34.80 -4.23 2.85
C ASP A 52 -36.26 -4.68 2.82
N GLY A 53 -37.03 -4.14 1.89
CA GLY A 53 -38.44 -4.51 1.68
C GLY A 53 -39.48 -3.48 2.14
N PHE A 54 -39.07 -2.39 2.80
CA PHE A 54 -40.02 -1.30 3.12
C PHE A 54 -40.24 -0.42 1.89
N LYS A 55 -41.46 -0.46 1.33
CA LYS A 55 -41.89 0.44 0.25
C LYS A 55 -42.23 1.84 0.76
N ASP A 56 -42.59 1.96 2.05
CA ASP A 56 -42.98 3.20 2.70
C ASP A 56 -42.01 3.54 3.84
N THR A 57 -41.15 4.54 3.56
CA THR A 57 -40.15 5.04 4.51
C THR A 57 -40.74 5.93 5.61
N THR A 58 -42.05 6.28 5.52
CA THR A 58 -42.76 7.08 6.52
C THR A 58 -43.52 6.21 7.54
N SER A 59 -43.53 4.89 7.34
CA SER A 59 -44.23 3.98 8.26
C SER A 59 -43.60 3.99 9.66
N VAL A 60 -44.45 3.81 10.69
CA VAL A 60 -44.01 3.73 12.08
C VAL A 60 -42.98 2.61 12.30
N GLN A 61 -43.18 1.47 11.61
CA GLN A 61 -42.27 0.35 11.68
C GLN A 61 -40.89 0.69 11.08
N TYR A 62 -40.84 1.38 9.95
CA TYR A 62 -39.57 1.85 9.35
C TYR A 62 -38.84 2.80 10.27
N THR A 63 -39.56 3.76 10.86
CA THR A 63 -38.98 4.76 11.78
C THR A 63 -38.43 4.11 13.05
N GLN A 64 -39.09 3.10 13.61
CA GLN A 64 -38.62 2.36 14.79
C GLN A 64 -37.37 1.52 14.47
N LEU A 65 -37.36 0.81 13.33
CA LEU A 65 -36.20 0.02 12.89
C LEU A 65 -34.99 0.93 12.54
N ALA A 66 -35.22 2.07 11.90
CA ALA A 66 -34.18 3.06 11.64
C ALA A 66 -33.56 3.62 12.92
N ALA A 67 -34.40 3.91 13.94
CA ALA A 67 -33.91 4.35 15.25
C ALA A 67 -33.07 3.25 15.94
N GLN A 68 -33.54 1.99 15.90
CA GLN A 68 -32.78 0.84 16.46
C GLN A 68 -31.44 0.64 15.71
N LYS A 69 -31.43 0.75 14.39
CA LYS A 69 -30.22 0.68 13.57
C LYS A 69 -29.23 1.79 13.91
N LYS A 70 -29.71 3.03 14.12
CA LYS A 70 -28.87 4.15 14.54
C LYS A 70 -28.23 3.92 15.91
N ILE A 71 -28.98 3.39 16.87
CA ILE A 71 -28.48 3.02 18.20
C ILE A 71 -27.43 1.91 18.06
N ALA A 72 -27.71 0.88 17.25
CA ALA A 72 -26.79 -0.23 16.98
C ALA A 72 -25.45 0.25 16.40
N LEU A 73 -25.50 1.16 15.42
CA LEU A 73 -24.31 1.76 14.84
C LEU A 73 -23.51 2.60 15.84
N THR A 74 -24.19 3.31 16.74
CA THR A 74 -23.54 4.10 17.80
C THR A 74 -22.80 3.16 18.78
N ILE A 75 -23.45 2.10 19.24
CA ILE A 75 -22.85 1.10 20.15
C ILE A 75 -21.66 0.41 19.45
N ARG A 76 -21.78 0.09 18.16
CA ARG A 76 -20.66 -0.48 17.39
C ARG A 76 -19.47 0.47 17.35
N LYS A 77 -19.69 1.77 17.10
CA LYS A 77 -18.62 2.77 17.13
C LYS A 77 -17.96 2.88 18.51
N GLU A 78 -18.71 2.80 19.58
CA GLU A 78 -18.17 2.79 20.95
C GLU A 78 -17.38 1.51 21.24
N ASN A 79 -17.89 0.36 20.86
CA ASN A 79 -17.19 -0.91 20.97
C ASN A 79 -15.89 -0.92 20.19
N ASP A 80 -15.88 -0.34 18.99
CA ASP A 80 -14.67 -0.19 18.19
C ASP A 80 -13.62 0.68 18.89
N LYS A 81 -14.03 1.80 19.50
CA LYS A 81 -13.14 2.65 20.31
C LYS A 81 -12.56 1.92 21.51
N ILE A 82 -13.38 1.13 22.22
CA ILE A 82 -12.93 0.34 23.36
C ILE A 82 -11.93 -0.73 22.91
N ARG A 83 -12.19 -1.40 21.78
CA ARG A 83 -11.26 -2.38 21.19
C ARG A 83 -9.95 -1.71 20.79
N GLU A 84 -10.00 -0.57 20.11
CA GLU A 84 -8.82 0.20 19.74
C GLU A 84 -8.00 0.59 20.95
N LYS A 85 -8.62 1.10 22.02
CA LYS A 85 -7.94 1.44 23.27
C LYS A 85 -7.29 0.23 23.94
N LYS A 86 -7.97 -0.94 23.95
CA LYS A 86 -7.40 -2.19 24.51
C LYS A 86 -6.22 -2.72 23.67
N LEU A 87 -6.23 -2.49 22.34
CA LEU A 87 -5.17 -2.92 21.43
C LEU A 87 -4.05 -1.88 21.29
N GLU A 88 -4.21 -0.69 21.84
CA GLU A 88 -3.23 0.41 21.79
C GLU A 88 -1.79 -0.03 22.16
N PRO A 89 -1.56 -0.86 23.21
CA PRO A 89 -0.19 -1.31 23.51
C PRO A 89 0.44 -2.16 22.41
N LEU A 90 -0.36 -2.91 21.64
CA LEU A 90 0.12 -3.72 20.52
C LEU A 90 0.34 -2.87 19.26
N THR A 91 -0.63 -2.00 18.95
CA THR A 91 -0.50 -1.09 17.80
C THR A 91 0.64 -0.09 18.00
N LEU A 92 0.90 0.33 19.24
CA LEU A 92 2.01 1.24 19.59
C LEU A 92 3.37 0.70 19.12
N LEU A 93 3.60 -0.62 19.19
CA LEU A 93 4.85 -1.23 18.71
C LEU A 93 5.04 -1.01 17.21
N SER A 94 4.00 -1.22 16.41
CA SER A 94 4.04 -0.99 14.96
C SER A 94 4.08 0.52 14.63
N ASP A 95 3.33 1.34 15.35
CA ASP A 95 3.27 2.78 15.13
C ASP A 95 4.62 3.47 15.40
N ILE A 96 5.30 3.09 16.49
CA ILE A 96 6.65 3.59 16.79
C ILE A 96 7.62 3.18 15.68
N PHE A 97 7.60 1.92 15.23
CA PHE A 97 8.46 1.46 14.16
C PHE A 97 8.20 2.23 12.85
N LEU A 98 6.92 2.40 12.47
CA LEU A 98 6.56 3.15 11.27
C LEU A 98 6.97 4.62 11.37
N ARG A 99 6.85 5.25 12.53
CA ARG A 99 7.34 6.62 12.76
C ARG A 99 8.86 6.71 12.63
N LEU A 100 9.59 5.73 13.19
CA LEU A 100 11.06 5.65 13.05
C LEU A 100 11.48 5.47 11.58
N ILE A 101 10.77 4.66 10.81
CA ILE A 101 11.00 4.48 9.37
C ILE A 101 10.69 5.78 8.61
N LYS A 102 9.52 6.39 8.84
CA LYS A 102 9.13 7.66 8.18
C LYS A 102 10.14 8.79 8.43
N MET A 103 10.68 8.88 9.64
CA MET A 103 11.73 9.84 10.00
C MET A 103 12.99 9.67 9.12
N ILE A 104 13.27 8.45 8.66
CA ILE A 104 14.46 8.13 7.87
C ILE A 104 14.24 8.37 6.37
N ILE A 105 13.04 8.14 5.85
CA ILE A 105 12.77 8.09 4.42
C ILE A 105 13.06 9.43 3.73
N ALA A 106 12.49 10.52 4.22
CA ALA A 106 12.63 11.83 3.60
C ALA A 106 14.10 12.28 3.44
N PRO A 107 14.93 12.28 4.50
CA PRO A 107 16.33 12.66 4.36
C PRO A 107 17.17 11.64 3.59
N LEU A 108 16.80 10.34 3.61
CA LEU A 108 17.48 9.31 2.81
C LEU A 108 17.23 9.54 1.32
N VAL A 109 15.97 9.68 0.91
CA VAL A 109 15.58 9.93 -0.48
C VAL A 109 16.26 11.19 -0.99
N PHE A 110 16.21 12.28 -0.22
CA PHE A 110 16.84 13.53 -0.61
C PHE A 110 18.34 13.39 -0.83
N SER A 111 19.08 12.89 0.17
CA SER A 111 20.53 12.79 0.09
C SER A 111 21.00 11.82 -1.00
N THR A 112 20.41 10.63 -1.09
CA THR A 112 20.78 9.64 -2.10
C THR A 112 20.47 10.13 -3.53
N LEU A 113 19.32 10.78 -3.72
CA LEU A 113 18.92 11.26 -5.04
C LEU A 113 19.76 12.45 -5.48
N VAL A 114 20.05 13.42 -4.61
CA VAL A 114 20.96 14.53 -4.91
C VAL A 114 22.32 14.01 -5.34
N VAL A 115 22.89 13.07 -4.60
CA VAL A 115 24.19 12.44 -4.92
C VAL A 115 24.09 11.66 -6.23
N GLY A 116 23.05 10.85 -6.40
CA GLY A 116 22.85 10.06 -7.60
C GLY A 116 22.77 10.93 -8.86
N VAL A 117 21.92 11.97 -8.85
CA VAL A 117 21.74 12.90 -9.97
C VAL A 117 23.02 13.70 -10.25
N ALA A 118 23.65 14.22 -9.21
CA ALA A 118 24.88 15.02 -9.36
C ALA A 118 26.06 14.17 -9.90
N LYS A 119 26.15 12.88 -9.53
CA LYS A 119 27.14 11.94 -10.09
C LYS A 119 26.86 11.54 -11.53
N VAL A 120 25.61 11.62 -12.01
CA VAL A 120 25.28 11.43 -13.44
C VAL A 120 25.89 12.55 -14.28
N GLY A 121 25.85 13.79 -13.79
CA GLY A 121 26.51 14.95 -14.38
C GLY A 121 25.92 15.47 -15.71
N ASP A 122 25.04 14.70 -16.35
CA ASP A 122 24.41 15.02 -17.64
C ASP A 122 22.87 14.99 -17.52
N ILE A 123 22.25 16.13 -17.78
CA ILE A 123 20.79 16.30 -17.74
C ILE A 123 20.07 15.42 -18.77
N ASN A 124 20.70 15.14 -19.93
CA ASN A 124 20.14 14.27 -20.94
C ASN A 124 20.08 12.81 -20.44
N ALA A 125 21.09 12.38 -19.69
CA ALA A 125 21.10 11.06 -19.07
C ALA A 125 20.00 10.94 -17.99
N VAL A 126 19.81 11.97 -17.18
CA VAL A 126 18.72 12.04 -16.19
C VAL A 126 17.35 11.95 -16.89
N GLY A 127 17.15 12.70 -17.96
CA GLY A 127 15.93 12.65 -18.76
C GLY A 127 15.69 11.26 -19.39
N ARG A 128 16.74 10.63 -19.91
CA ARG A 128 16.67 9.29 -20.50
C ARG A 128 16.31 8.22 -19.45
N ILE A 129 16.96 8.25 -18.29
CA ILE A 129 16.65 7.33 -17.17
C ILE A 129 15.20 7.54 -16.73
N GLY A 130 14.78 8.81 -16.55
CA GLY A 130 13.42 9.17 -16.21
C GLY A 130 12.38 8.66 -17.20
N GLY A 131 12.63 8.85 -18.50
CA GLY A 131 11.76 8.35 -19.56
C GLY A 131 11.61 6.84 -19.56
N LYS A 132 12.70 6.08 -19.43
CA LYS A 132 12.67 4.62 -19.33
C LYS A 132 11.94 4.15 -18.08
N THR A 133 12.17 4.85 -16.96
CA THR A 133 11.50 4.57 -15.69
C THR A 133 9.99 4.78 -15.79
N MET A 134 9.55 5.92 -16.35
CA MET A 134 8.13 6.20 -16.54
C MET A 134 7.47 5.22 -17.51
N LEU A 135 8.16 4.85 -18.59
CA LEU A 135 7.66 3.84 -19.52
C LEU A 135 7.39 2.49 -18.80
N TRP A 136 8.34 2.05 -17.97
CA TRP A 136 8.14 0.84 -17.18
C TRP A 136 6.98 0.97 -16.21
N PHE A 137 6.93 2.04 -15.43
CA PHE A 137 5.90 2.25 -14.41
C PHE A 137 4.48 2.32 -15.00
N LEU A 138 4.31 3.03 -16.10
CA LEU A 138 3.02 3.10 -16.79
C LEU A 138 2.62 1.73 -17.34
N SER A 139 3.55 1.01 -17.97
CA SER A 139 3.30 -0.32 -18.52
C SER A 139 2.96 -1.34 -17.43
N ALA A 140 3.69 -1.34 -16.31
CA ALA A 140 3.44 -2.23 -15.18
C ALA A 140 2.11 -1.89 -14.48
N SER A 141 1.81 -0.60 -14.29
CA SER A 141 0.53 -0.14 -13.73
C SER A 141 -0.65 -0.57 -14.59
N LEU A 142 -0.57 -0.41 -15.92
CA LEU A 142 -1.60 -0.88 -16.85
C LEU A 142 -1.77 -2.40 -16.78
N LEU A 143 -0.67 -3.15 -16.82
CA LEU A 143 -0.69 -4.61 -16.68
C LEU A 143 -1.41 -5.04 -15.39
N SER A 144 -1.08 -4.40 -14.27
CA SER A 144 -1.67 -4.70 -12.96
C SER A 144 -3.17 -4.40 -12.93
N LEU A 145 -3.60 -3.26 -13.47
CA LEU A 145 -5.00 -2.86 -13.58
C LEU A 145 -5.79 -3.82 -14.47
N PHE A 146 -5.25 -4.15 -15.65
CA PHE A 146 -5.89 -5.08 -16.58
C PHE A 146 -5.97 -6.49 -16.00
N LEU A 147 -4.94 -6.94 -15.30
CA LEU A 147 -4.98 -8.24 -14.63
C LEU A 147 -6.07 -8.27 -13.56
N GLY A 148 -6.19 -7.24 -12.73
CA GLY A 148 -7.25 -7.13 -11.74
C GLY A 148 -8.65 -7.16 -12.36
N LEU A 149 -8.84 -6.45 -13.49
CA LEU A 149 -10.07 -6.47 -14.27
C LEU A 149 -10.39 -7.87 -14.81
N ILE A 150 -9.41 -8.54 -15.39
CA ILE A 150 -9.60 -9.89 -15.96
C ILE A 150 -9.97 -10.88 -14.85
N MET A 151 -9.23 -10.86 -13.74
CA MET A 151 -9.42 -11.83 -12.66
C MET A 151 -10.77 -11.64 -11.96
N VAL A 152 -11.19 -10.40 -11.70
CA VAL A 152 -12.50 -10.16 -11.05
C VAL A 152 -13.67 -10.53 -11.96
N ASN A 153 -13.52 -10.40 -13.28
CA ASN A 153 -14.55 -10.85 -14.25
C ASN A 153 -14.57 -12.37 -14.41
N ILE A 154 -13.45 -13.07 -14.20
CA ILE A 154 -13.39 -14.53 -14.20
C ILE A 154 -13.99 -15.10 -12.91
N PHE A 155 -13.57 -14.59 -11.76
CA PHE A 155 -13.99 -15.11 -10.45
C PHE A 155 -15.39 -14.67 -10.04
N LYS A 156 -15.77 -13.43 -10.38
CA LYS A 156 -17.05 -12.80 -10.01
C LYS A 156 -17.38 -12.86 -8.52
N PRO A 157 -16.46 -12.45 -7.64
CA PRO A 157 -16.65 -12.57 -6.18
C PRO A 157 -17.89 -11.82 -5.68
N GLY A 158 -18.24 -10.69 -6.30
CA GLY A 158 -19.40 -9.91 -5.90
C GLY A 158 -20.73 -10.61 -6.16
N GLU A 159 -20.83 -11.45 -7.21
CA GLU A 159 -22.00 -12.26 -7.47
C GLU A 159 -22.03 -13.52 -6.59
N ALA A 160 -20.86 -14.13 -6.34
CA ALA A 160 -20.74 -15.41 -5.63
C ALA A 160 -20.98 -15.32 -4.11
N MET A 161 -20.55 -14.22 -3.47
CA MET A 161 -20.51 -14.14 -2.01
C MET A 161 -21.84 -13.79 -1.34
N HIS A 162 -22.80 -13.23 -2.07
CA HIS A 162 -24.14 -12.85 -1.53
C HIS A 162 -24.04 -12.09 -0.18
N LEU A 163 -23.11 -11.12 -0.09
CA LEU A 163 -22.90 -10.35 1.13
C LEU A 163 -24.09 -9.43 1.42
N PRO A 164 -24.41 -9.16 2.69
CA PRO A 164 -25.40 -8.14 3.05
C PRO A 164 -24.89 -6.77 2.59
N LEU A 165 -25.65 -6.14 1.67
CA LEU A 165 -25.26 -4.88 1.07
C LEU A 165 -25.59 -3.71 2.02
N PRO A 166 -24.67 -2.75 2.19
CA PRO A 166 -24.98 -1.49 2.81
C PRO A 166 -26.01 -0.71 2.00
N GLU A 167 -26.86 0.07 2.66
CA GLU A 167 -27.76 0.98 1.97
C GLU A 167 -26.96 1.95 1.07
N SER A 168 -27.45 2.21 -0.14
CA SER A 168 -26.75 3.00 -1.16
C SER A 168 -26.30 4.40 -0.71
N HIS A 169 -26.95 4.94 0.33
CA HIS A 169 -26.65 6.26 0.89
C HIS A 169 -25.93 6.19 2.25
N ALA A 170 -25.49 5.02 2.71
CA ALA A 170 -24.76 4.90 3.97
C ALA A 170 -23.39 5.60 3.89
N GLU A 171 -23.10 6.44 4.88
CA GLU A 171 -21.81 7.11 4.97
C GLU A 171 -20.70 6.13 5.33
N THR A 172 -19.65 6.07 4.52
CA THR A 172 -18.49 5.18 4.75
C THR A 172 -17.42 5.80 5.63
N GLY A 173 -17.49 7.12 5.89
CA GLY A 173 -16.45 7.87 6.60
C GLY A 173 -15.14 8.03 5.81
N ILE A 174 -15.11 7.63 4.54
CA ILE A 174 -13.96 7.82 3.65
C ILE A 174 -14.08 9.21 3.01
N GLN A 175 -12.99 10.00 3.08
CA GLN A 175 -12.95 11.30 2.43
C GLN A 175 -12.90 11.11 0.90
N LYS A 176 -13.72 11.90 0.19
CA LYS A 176 -13.70 11.89 -1.28
C LYS A 176 -12.47 12.66 -1.77
N ALA A 177 -11.65 12.01 -2.57
CA ALA A 177 -10.62 12.72 -3.31
C ALA A 177 -11.24 13.30 -4.58
N VAL A 178 -11.42 14.60 -4.63
CA VAL A 178 -11.77 15.30 -5.87
C VAL A 178 -10.46 15.54 -6.62
N PHE A 179 -10.23 14.75 -7.67
CA PHE A 179 -9.04 14.90 -8.49
C PHE A 179 -9.24 15.94 -9.58
N SER A 180 -8.46 17.02 -9.50
CA SER A 180 -8.26 17.98 -10.57
C SER A 180 -6.84 17.81 -11.13
N ALA A 181 -6.66 17.89 -12.45
CA ALA A 181 -5.35 17.91 -13.08
C ALA A 181 -4.50 19.09 -12.56
N LYS A 182 -5.13 20.21 -12.22
CA LYS A 182 -4.49 21.37 -11.58
C LYS A 182 -3.95 21.02 -10.21
N ASP A 183 -4.74 20.30 -9.38
CA ASP A 183 -4.30 19.90 -8.05
C ASP A 183 -3.15 18.90 -8.14
N PHE A 184 -3.19 17.95 -9.10
CA PHE A 184 -2.09 17.02 -9.33
C PHE A 184 -0.79 17.75 -9.69
N ILE A 185 -0.82 18.70 -10.64
CA ILE A 185 0.37 19.48 -11.03
C ILE A 185 0.88 20.31 -9.85
N SER A 186 -0.02 20.93 -9.06
CA SER A 186 0.37 21.71 -7.90
C SER A 186 0.95 20.87 -6.76
N HIS A 187 0.58 19.58 -6.67
CA HIS A 187 1.17 18.64 -5.70
C HIS A 187 2.53 18.08 -6.13
N ILE A 188 2.90 18.17 -7.41
CA ILE A 188 4.23 17.73 -7.88
C ILE A 188 5.33 18.68 -7.42
N VAL A 189 5.07 19.99 -7.50
CA VAL A 189 6.07 21.02 -7.17
C VAL A 189 5.89 21.47 -5.71
N PRO A 190 6.90 21.27 -4.84
CA PRO A 190 6.79 21.68 -3.44
C PRO A 190 6.73 23.21 -3.31
N LYS A 191 5.90 23.71 -2.40
CA LYS A 191 5.94 25.12 -1.98
C LYS A 191 7.23 25.41 -1.19
N SER A 192 7.70 24.41 -0.44
CA SER A 192 8.89 24.48 0.38
C SER A 192 9.48 23.08 0.55
N MET A 193 10.80 22.96 0.46
CA MET A 193 11.48 21.70 0.75
C MET A 193 11.27 21.26 2.21
N ALA A 194 11.25 22.20 3.14
CA ALA A 194 11.02 21.91 4.56
C ALA A 194 9.63 21.32 4.80
N GLU A 195 8.60 21.86 4.14
CA GLU A 195 7.24 21.33 4.19
C GLU A 195 7.16 19.92 3.62
N ALA A 196 7.71 19.69 2.42
CA ALA A 196 7.74 18.39 1.79
C ALA A 196 8.43 17.32 2.65
N MET A 197 9.52 17.69 3.35
CA MET A 197 10.20 16.79 4.29
C MET A 197 9.38 16.54 5.56
N ALA A 198 8.75 17.57 6.12
CA ALA A 198 7.95 17.45 7.34
C ALA A 198 6.70 16.58 7.14
N THR A 199 6.09 16.66 5.95
CA THR A 199 4.90 15.87 5.56
C THR A 199 5.24 14.52 4.92
N ASN A 200 6.54 14.24 4.67
CA ASN A 200 7.01 13.05 3.95
C ASN A 200 6.39 12.88 2.54
N GLU A 201 6.20 14.00 1.82
CA GLU A 201 5.72 14.01 0.45
C GLU A 201 6.82 13.59 -0.53
N ILE A 202 6.99 12.27 -0.71
CA ILE A 202 8.12 11.67 -1.43
C ILE A 202 8.26 12.24 -2.85
N LEU A 203 7.15 12.40 -3.59
CA LEU A 203 7.18 12.95 -4.94
C LEU A 203 7.75 14.38 -4.97
N GLN A 204 7.34 15.23 -4.03
CA GLN A 204 7.83 16.60 -3.91
C GLN A 204 9.33 16.64 -3.54
N ILE A 205 9.74 15.75 -2.63
CA ILE A 205 11.16 15.59 -2.26
C ILE A 205 11.98 15.17 -3.49
N VAL A 206 11.49 14.23 -4.28
CA VAL A 206 12.15 13.77 -5.51
C VAL A 206 12.32 14.92 -6.49
N ILE A 207 11.26 15.68 -6.80
CA ILE A 207 11.33 16.80 -7.75
C ILE A 207 12.34 17.85 -7.29
N PHE A 208 12.28 18.25 -6.00
CA PHE A 208 13.27 19.20 -5.48
C PHE A 208 14.71 18.63 -5.56
N SER A 209 14.90 17.35 -5.23
CA SER A 209 16.21 16.69 -5.26
C SER A 209 16.78 16.63 -6.68
N LEU A 210 15.94 16.45 -7.70
CA LEU A 210 16.35 16.47 -9.10
C LEU A 210 16.90 17.86 -9.48
N PHE A 211 16.15 18.93 -9.19
CA PHE A 211 16.61 20.29 -9.46
C PHE A 211 17.89 20.61 -8.68
N PHE A 212 17.94 20.27 -7.40
CA PHE A 212 19.09 20.53 -6.55
C PHE A 212 20.32 19.73 -7.02
N GLY A 213 20.15 18.45 -7.40
CA GLY A 213 21.24 17.59 -7.88
C GLY A 213 21.81 18.07 -9.22
N VAL A 214 20.93 18.46 -10.17
CA VAL A 214 21.35 19.04 -11.46
C VAL A 214 22.10 20.36 -11.25
N ALA A 215 21.56 21.25 -10.39
CA ALA A 215 22.24 22.51 -10.07
C ALA A 215 23.59 22.27 -9.38
N THR A 216 23.68 21.29 -8.48
CA THR A 216 24.93 20.91 -7.81
C THR A 216 25.99 20.42 -8.82
N ALA A 217 25.59 19.63 -9.84
CA ALA A 217 26.48 19.24 -10.92
C ALA A 217 26.96 20.43 -11.74
N ALA A 218 26.08 21.38 -12.05
CA ALA A 218 26.37 22.56 -12.86
C ALA A 218 27.32 23.55 -12.18
N VAL A 219 27.39 23.59 -10.85
CA VAL A 219 28.30 24.47 -10.08
C VAL A 219 29.79 23.98 -10.12
N GLY A 220 30.03 22.79 -10.64
CA GLY A 220 31.37 22.23 -10.82
C GLY A 220 32.13 21.95 -9.51
N GLU A 221 33.36 22.45 -9.35
CA GLU A 221 34.22 22.15 -8.20
C GLU A 221 33.58 22.48 -6.85
N LYS A 222 32.80 23.55 -6.74
CA LYS A 222 32.08 23.90 -5.50
C LYS A 222 31.01 22.88 -5.18
N GLY A 223 30.41 22.24 -6.19
CA GLY A 223 29.41 21.19 -6.04
C GLY A 223 29.96 19.89 -5.43
N LYS A 224 31.27 19.58 -5.65
CA LYS A 224 31.88 18.36 -5.10
C LYS A 224 31.73 18.25 -3.59
N LYS A 225 31.93 19.34 -2.85
CA LYS A 225 31.77 19.36 -1.38
C LYS A 225 30.35 19.06 -0.94
N ILE A 226 29.35 19.51 -1.72
CA ILE A 226 27.93 19.24 -1.47
C ILE A 226 27.66 17.76 -1.70
N ILE A 227 28.18 17.18 -2.78
CA ILE A 227 28.04 15.74 -3.08
C ILE A 227 28.66 14.88 -1.96
N GLU A 228 29.88 15.19 -1.54
CA GLU A 228 30.56 14.50 -0.45
C GLU A 228 29.80 14.59 0.88
N PHE A 229 29.25 15.77 1.18
CA PHE A 229 28.43 15.98 2.37
C PHE A 229 27.17 15.10 2.36
N PHE A 230 26.37 15.14 1.27
CA PHE A 230 25.15 14.33 1.20
C PHE A 230 25.41 12.84 1.05
N ASP A 231 26.52 12.44 0.44
CA ASP A 231 26.98 11.04 0.45
C ASP A 231 27.27 10.53 1.87
N ALA A 232 27.98 11.32 2.66
CA ALA A 232 28.21 11.02 4.08
C ALA A 232 26.90 10.97 4.89
N VAL A 233 25.99 11.93 4.66
CA VAL A 233 24.65 11.94 5.28
C VAL A 233 23.87 10.67 4.95
N ALA A 234 23.84 10.27 3.67
CA ALA A 234 23.16 9.04 3.23
C ALA A 234 23.70 7.81 3.96
N HIS A 235 25.04 7.67 4.08
CA HIS A 235 25.67 6.57 4.80
C HIS A 235 25.30 6.55 6.30
N VAL A 236 25.25 7.72 6.96
CA VAL A 236 24.80 7.82 8.35
C VAL A 236 23.35 7.36 8.49
N ILE A 237 22.46 7.81 7.59
CA ILE A 237 21.04 7.45 7.62
C ILE A 237 20.86 5.95 7.35
N LEU A 238 21.60 5.36 6.41
CA LEU A 238 21.60 3.91 6.17
C LEU A 238 22.05 3.13 7.42
N LYS A 239 23.01 3.66 8.18
CA LYS A 239 23.42 3.06 9.47
C LYS A 239 22.30 3.16 10.52
N MET A 240 21.61 4.31 10.61
CA MET A 240 20.43 4.50 11.47
C MET A 240 19.33 3.50 11.11
N THR A 241 19.09 3.29 9.80
CA THR A 241 18.15 2.27 9.31
C THR A 241 18.47 0.88 9.89
N GLY A 242 19.74 0.49 9.92
CA GLY A 242 20.16 -0.78 10.52
C GLY A 242 19.79 -0.90 12.00
N TYR A 243 19.79 0.20 12.76
CA TYR A 243 19.33 0.20 14.15
C TYR A 243 17.81 0.08 14.25
N VAL A 244 17.09 0.84 13.45
CA VAL A 244 15.61 0.82 13.41
C VAL A 244 15.09 -0.55 12.98
N MET A 245 15.71 -1.19 11.99
CA MET A 245 15.33 -2.52 11.53
C MET A 245 15.43 -3.63 12.59
N ASN A 246 16.21 -3.46 13.65
CA ASN A 246 16.22 -4.40 14.76
C ASN A 246 14.89 -4.42 15.55
N PHE A 247 14.06 -3.36 15.44
CA PHE A 247 12.74 -3.29 16.03
C PHE A 247 11.63 -3.93 15.15
N ALA A 248 11.94 -4.24 13.89
CA ALA A 248 10.96 -4.81 12.97
C ALA A 248 10.23 -6.06 13.50
N PRO A 249 10.87 -7.04 14.18
CA PRO A 249 10.14 -8.18 14.73
C PRO A 249 9.07 -7.78 15.74
N PHE A 250 9.35 -6.80 16.62
CA PHE A 250 8.36 -6.33 17.61
C PHE A 250 7.18 -5.62 16.94
N ALA A 251 7.46 -4.81 15.93
CA ALA A 251 6.45 -4.12 15.14
C ALA A 251 5.54 -5.11 14.41
N VAL A 252 6.13 -6.14 13.80
CA VAL A 252 5.42 -7.20 13.08
C VAL A 252 4.52 -8.00 14.04
N PHE A 253 5.05 -8.36 15.19
CA PHE A 253 4.26 -9.03 16.24
C PHE A 253 3.05 -8.17 16.65
N GLY A 254 3.29 -6.89 16.99
CA GLY A 254 2.23 -5.97 17.42
C GLY A 254 1.16 -5.75 16.35
N ALA A 255 1.56 -5.50 15.11
CA ALA A 255 0.65 -5.31 13.99
C ALA A 255 -0.22 -6.54 13.75
N MET A 256 0.39 -7.72 13.65
CA MET A 256 -0.34 -8.97 13.40
C MET A 256 -1.26 -9.34 14.57
N ALA A 257 -0.78 -9.22 15.80
CA ALA A 257 -1.60 -9.48 16.98
C ALA A 257 -2.81 -8.54 17.04
N ALA A 258 -2.63 -7.24 16.76
CA ALA A 258 -3.72 -6.26 16.75
C ALA A 258 -4.74 -6.53 15.63
N ILE A 259 -4.28 -6.83 14.41
CA ILE A 259 -5.15 -7.13 13.26
C ILE A 259 -6.01 -8.37 13.57
N VAL A 260 -5.39 -9.48 13.99
CA VAL A 260 -6.10 -10.75 14.26
C VAL A 260 -7.01 -10.61 15.48
N ALA A 261 -6.57 -9.90 16.53
CA ALA A 261 -7.41 -9.63 17.70
C ALA A 261 -8.65 -8.77 17.35
N LYS A 262 -8.50 -7.78 16.46
CA LYS A 262 -9.59 -6.89 16.06
C LYS A 262 -10.58 -7.57 15.12
N GLN A 263 -10.08 -8.29 14.12
CA GLN A 263 -10.89 -8.86 13.05
C GLN A 263 -11.46 -10.25 13.40
N GLY A 264 -10.76 -11.01 14.22
CA GLY A 264 -11.06 -12.42 14.44
C GLY A 264 -10.78 -13.28 13.19
N LEU A 265 -10.82 -14.59 13.37
CA LEU A 265 -10.72 -15.51 12.23
C LEU A 265 -12.07 -15.72 11.52
N SER A 266 -13.20 -15.32 12.12
CA SER A 266 -14.53 -15.41 11.51
C SER A 266 -14.65 -14.52 10.24
N VAL A 267 -14.05 -13.33 10.25
CA VAL A 267 -13.99 -12.47 9.06
C VAL A 267 -13.24 -13.15 7.93
N LEU A 268 -12.17 -13.89 8.25
CA LEU A 268 -11.44 -14.67 7.25
C LEU A 268 -12.32 -15.73 6.60
N SER A 269 -13.18 -16.42 7.35
CA SER A 269 -14.09 -17.43 6.79
C SER A 269 -15.15 -16.80 5.90
N THR A 270 -15.73 -15.66 6.28
CA THR A 270 -16.74 -14.93 5.49
C THR A 270 -16.16 -14.40 4.18
N TYR A 271 -14.93 -13.89 4.22
CA TYR A 271 -14.26 -13.33 3.05
C TYR A 271 -13.22 -14.25 2.41
N ALA A 272 -13.19 -15.54 2.81
CA ALA A 272 -12.18 -16.49 2.34
C ALA A 272 -12.10 -16.59 0.82
N LEU A 273 -13.25 -16.59 0.15
CA LEU A 273 -13.34 -16.61 -1.31
C LEU A 273 -12.68 -15.38 -1.90
N PHE A 274 -13.12 -14.17 -1.51
CA PHE A 274 -12.57 -12.92 -2.00
C PHE A 274 -11.05 -12.80 -1.75
N ILE A 275 -10.63 -13.10 -0.52
CA ILE A 275 -9.21 -13.04 -0.14
C ILE A 275 -8.40 -14.05 -0.99
N GLY A 276 -8.90 -15.27 -1.13
CA GLY A 276 -8.24 -16.30 -1.92
C GLY A 276 -8.10 -15.92 -3.39
N GLU A 277 -9.15 -15.40 -4.00
CA GLU A 277 -9.18 -14.93 -5.39
C GLU A 277 -8.27 -13.71 -5.60
N PHE A 278 -8.28 -12.78 -4.65
CA PHE A 278 -7.41 -11.61 -4.68
C PHE A 278 -5.93 -11.99 -4.56
N TYR A 279 -5.57 -12.85 -3.60
CA TYR A 279 -4.18 -13.30 -3.44
C TYR A 279 -3.71 -14.19 -4.60
N SER A 280 -4.59 -15.00 -5.19
CA SER A 280 -4.26 -15.76 -6.40
C SER A 280 -4.00 -14.83 -7.59
N SER A 281 -4.76 -13.75 -7.71
CA SER A 281 -4.54 -12.70 -8.72
C SER A 281 -3.20 -11.99 -8.52
N MET A 282 -2.84 -11.70 -7.26
CA MET A 282 -1.51 -11.15 -6.94
C MET A 282 -0.37 -12.11 -7.24
N LEU A 283 -0.54 -13.39 -6.93
CA LEU A 283 0.47 -14.40 -7.28
C LEU A 283 0.67 -14.47 -8.79
N LEU A 284 -0.40 -14.41 -9.56
CA LEU A 284 -0.31 -14.35 -11.01
C LEU A 284 0.41 -13.08 -11.48
N LEU A 285 0.15 -11.92 -10.84
CA LEU A 285 0.88 -10.68 -11.12
C LEU A 285 2.37 -10.83 -10.83
N TRP A 286 2.75 -11.46 -9.71
CA TRP A 286 4.16 -11.74 -9.41
C TRP A 286 4.82 -12.58 -10.49
N LEU A 287 4.14 -13.66 -10.94
CA LEU A 287 4.64 -14.51 -12.02
C LEU A 287 4.84 -13.72 -13.32
N LEU A 288 3.88 -12.85 -13.69
CA LEU A 288 3.97 -12.00 -14.87
C LEU A 288 5.12 -10.99 -14.76
N LEU A 289 5.24 -10.29 -13.64
CA LEU A 289 6.32 -9.32 -13.41
C LEU A 289 7.70 -10.02 -13.44
N ILE A 290 7.83 -11.19 -12.81
CA ILE A 290 9.07 -12.00 -12.83
C ILE A 290 9.36 -12.48 -14.25
N MET A 291 8.34 -12.91 -15.01
CA MET A 291 8.49 -13.33 -16.41
C MET A 291 8.99 -12.19 -17.30
N ILE A 292 8.38 -11.00 -17.17
CA ILE A 292 8.83 -9.82 -17.92
C ILE A 292 10.24 -9.42 -17.47
N GLY A 293 10.50 -9.43 -16.16
CA GLY A 293 11.84 -9.23 -15.62
C GLY A 293 12.86 -10.26 -16.16
N TYR A 294 12.44 -11.54 -16.33
CA TYR A 294 13.28 -12.58 -16.92
C TYR A 294 13.65 -12.29 -18.39
N MET A 295 12.75 -11.70 -19.17
CA MET A 295 13.05 -11.33 -20.55
C MET A 295 14.26 -10.39 -20.64
N VAL A 296 14.43 -9.50 -19.65
CA VAL A 296 15.52 -8.50 -19.61
C VAL A 296 16.72 -8.98 -18.79
N LEU A 297 16.48 -9.46 -17.55
CA LEU A 297 17.52 -9.81 -16.58
C LEU A 297 18.00 -11.27 -16.71
N LYS A 298 17.28 -12.11 -17.49
CA LYS A 298 17.51 -13.55 -17.61
C LYS A 298 17.47 -14.22 -16.22
N ARG A 299 18.33 -15.19 -15.97
CA ARG A 299 18.37 -15.94 -14.69
C ARG A 299 18.67 -15.06 -13.47
N ARG A 300 19.19 -13.85 -13.66
CA ARG A 300 19.47 -12.92 -12.55
C ARG A 300 18.22 -12.48 -11.81
N VAL A 301 17.03 -12.49 -12.44
CA VAL A 301 15.77 -12.15 -11.76
C VAL A 301 15.50 -13.05 -10.55
N PHE A 302 15.86 -14.32 -10.59
CA PHE A 302 15.67 -15.23 -9.45
C PHE A 302 16.61 -14.88 -8.28
N ASN A 303 17.84 -14.44 -8.57
CA ASN A 303 18.74 -13.92 -7.54
C ASN A 303 18.17 -12.63 -6.94
N LEU A 304 17.64 -11.73 -7.76
CA LEU A 304 16.94 -10.52 -7.28
C LEU A 304 15.80 -10.90 -6.32
N MET A 305 14.92 -11.82 -6.71
CA MET A 305 13.81 -12.26 -5.84
C MET A 305 14.31 -12.89 -4.54
N ASN A 306 15.40 -13.65 -4.59
CA ASN A 306 15.99 -14.21 -3.37
C ASN A 306 16.49 -13.12 -2.40
N ARG A 307 17.08 -12.03 -2.91
CA ARG A 307 17.52 -10.89 -2.10
C ARG A 307 16.33 -10.05 -1.56
N MET A 308 15.21 -10.02 -2.30
CA MET A 308 14.02 -9.27 -1.91
C MET A 308 13.15 -9.97 -0.83
N LYS A 309 13.45 -11.20 -0.43
CA LYS A 309 12.67 -11.94 0.58
C LYS A 309 12.46 -11.15 1.87
N GLU A 310 13.51 -10.52 2.39
CA GLU A 310 13.44 -9.75 3.63
C GLU A 310 12.65 -8.44 3.46
N PRO A 311 12.93 -7.58 2.46
CA PRO A 311 12.09 -6.41 2.18
C PRO A 311 10.61 -6.76 1.96
N VAL A 312 10.31 -7.80 1.19
CA VAL A 312 8.95 -8.26 0.93
C VAL A 312 8.25 -8.70 2.22
N LEU A 313 8.95 -9.44 3.09
CA LEU A 313 8.40 -9.86 4.38
C LEU A 313 8.12 -8.66 5.31
N VAL A 314 9.00 -7.66 5.34
CA VAL A 314 8.77 -6.42 6.08
C VAL A 314 7.55 -5.69 5.54
N ALA A 315 7.46 -5.48 4.23
CA ALA A 315 6.32 -4.80 3.61
C ALA A 315 5.00 -5.53 3.86
N PHE A 316 4.99 -6.86 3.73
CA PHE A 316 3.83 -7.69 4.00
C PHE A 316 3.38 -7.56 5.47
N SER A 317 4.28 -7.78 6.41
CA SER A 317 3.93 -7.83 7.83
C SER A 317 3.58 -6.49 8.46
N THR A 318 4.07 -5.38 7.89
CA THR A 318 3.74 -4.02 8.34
C THR A 318 2.62 -3.37 7.53
N ALA A 319 2.13 -4.05 6.48
CA ALA A 319 1.23 -3.47 5.48
C ALA A 319 1.74 -2.10 4.96
N SER A 320 3.07 -1.98 4.79
CA SER A 320 3.73 -0.75 4.35
C SER A 320 4.93 -1.05 3.45
N SER A 321 4.82 -0.72 2.18
CA SER A 321 5.95 -0.80 1.25
C SER A 321 7.04 0.21 1.60
N GLU A 322 6.67 1.37 2.16
CA GLU A 322 7.60 2.40 2.61
C GLU A 322 8.52 1.89 3.72
N ALA A 323 7.99 1.07 4.66
CA ALA A 323 8.79 0.47 5.73
C ALA A 323 9.92 -0.43 5.19
N ALA A 324 9.74 -0.99 4.01
CA ALA A 324 10.76 -1.81 3.36
C ALA A 324 11.76 -1.00 2.52
N TYR A 325 11.49 0.29 2.25
CA TYR A 325 12.28 1.13 1.34
C TYR A 325 13.79 1.08 1.61
N PRO A 326 14.28 1.38 2.83
CA PRO A 326 15.71 1.45 3.06
C PRO A 326 16.39 0.08 2.86
N LYS A 327 15.68 -1.00 3.16
CA LYS A 327 16.21 -2.36 2.97
C LYS A 327 16.19 -2.76 1.50
N THR A 328 15.16 -2.37 0.76
CA THR A 328 15.05 -2.58 -0.68
C THR A 328 16.19 -1.89 -1.42
N LEU A 329 16.49 -0.64 -1.05
CA LEU A 329 17.60 0.14 -1.59
C LEU A 329 18.93 -0.61 -1.43
N LEU A 330 19.28 -1.01 -0.19
CA LEU A 330 20.51 -1.75 0.09
C LEU A 330 20.61 -3.08 -0.67
N GLN A 331 19.49 -3.81 -0.81
CA GLN A 331 19.50 -5.10 -1.51
C GLN A 331 19.64 -4.92 -3.03
N LEU A 332 19.12 -3.84 -3.60
CA LEU A 332 19.30 -3.50 -5.01
C LEU A 332 20.75 -3.14 -5.33
N GLU A 333 21.42 -2.37 -4.46
CA GLU A 333 22.84 -2.06 -4.59
C GLU A 333 23.69 -3.32 -4.52
N ARG A 334 23.42 -4.20 -3.53
CA ARG A 334 24.10 -5.51 -3.42
C ARG A 334 23.82 -6.43 -4.60
N PHE A 335 22.65 -6.32 -5.24
CA PHE A 335 22.33 -7.04 -6.46
C PHE A 335 23.20 -6.58 -7.65
N GLY A 336 23.80 -5.40 -7.56
CA GLY A 336 24.69 -4.80 -8.55
C GLY A 336 24.08 -3.61 -9.30
N CYS A 337 22.91 -3.11 -8.90
CA CYS A 337 22.39 -1.86 -9.42
C CYS A 337 23.23 -0.70 -8.89
N LYS A 338 23.68 0.17 -9.79
CA LYS A 338 24.45 1.36 -9.38
C LYS A 338 23.59 2.32 -8.57
N ASP A 339 24.19 2.91 -7.53
CA ASP A 339 23.59 3.86 -6.60
C ASP A 339 22.78 4.95 -7.32
N LYS A 340 23.33 5.58 -8.34
CA LYS A 340 22.65 6.62 -9.14
C LYS A 340 21.32 6.16 -9.77
N ILE A 341 21.17 4.88 -10.12
CA ILE A 341 19.92 4.35 -10.68
C ILE A 341 18.95 3.98 -9.56
N VAL A 342 19.44 3.31 -8.51
CA VAL A 342 18.60 2.92 -7.36
C VAL A 342 17.99 4.15 -6.70
N SER A 343 18.82 5.16 -6.42
CA SER A 343 18.40 6.41 -5.78
C SER A 343 17.42 7.23 -6.60
N PHE A 344 17.42 7.06 -7.93
CA PHE A 344 16.48 7.73 -8.83
C PHE A 344 15.19 6.93 -9.00
N VAL A 345 15.29 5.67 -9.39
CA VAL A 345 14.14 4.85 -9.80
C VAL A 345 13.28 4.45 -8.60
N LEU A 346 13.90 4.02 -7.50
CA LEU A 346 13.20 3.46 -6.37
C LEU A 346 12.24 4.47 -5.69
N PRO A 347 12.66 5.72 -5.35
CA PRO A 347 11.75 6.71 -4.78
C PRO A 347 10.58 7.08 -5.69
N LEU A 348 10.83 7.22 -6.99
CA LEU A 348 9.76 7.44 -7.97
C LEU A 348 8.77 6.28 -8.00
N GLY A 349 9.25 5.05 -7.85
CA GLY A 349 8.42 3.86 -7.82
C GLY A 349 7.38 3.88 -6.70
N TYR A 350 7.71 4.41 -5.53
CA TYR A 350 6.76 4.54 -4.42
C TYR A 350 5.60 5.52 -4.69
N SER A 351 5.74 6.38 -5.69
CA SER A 351 4.67 7.30 -6.10
C SER A 351 3.97 6.86 -7.39
N PHE A 352 4.67 6.19 -8.31
CA PHE A 352 4.18 5.92 -9.65
C PHE A 352 3.99 4.45 -9.99
N ASN A 353 4.63 3.51 -9.27
CA ASN A 353 4.62 2.08 -9.58
C ASN A 353 4.12 1.23 -8.40
N LEU A 354 2.85 1.40 -8.08
CA LEU A 354 2.18 0.68 -6.99
C LEU A 354 1.38 -0.52 -7.55
N ASP A 355 2.07 -1.50 -8.12
CA ASP A 355 1.50 -2.62 -8.87
C ASP A 355 0.42 -3.38 -8.09
N GLY A 356 0.67 -3.70 -6.82
CA GLY A 356 -0.31 -4.36 -5.96
C GLY A 356 -1.55 -3.50 -5.68
N SER A 357 -1.36 -2.19 -5.52
CA SER A 357 -2.47 -1.27 -5.34
C SER A 357 -3.27 -1.06 -6.62
N MET A 358 -2.62 -1.06 -7.79
CA MET A 358 -3.29 -0.98 -9.08
C MET A 358 -4.21 -2.18 -9.31
N LEU A 359 -3.69 -3.41 -9.11
CA LEU A 359 -4.51 -4.63 -9.19
C LEU A 359 -5.69 -4.56 -8.23
N TYR A 360 -5.45 -4.13 -6.98
CA TYR A 360 -6.51 -4.00 -5.99
C TYR A 360 -7.59 -3.00 -6.40
N MET A 361 -7.22 -1.82 -6.88
CA MET A 361 -8.18 -0.78 -7.24
C MET A 361 -9.15 -1.26 -8.32
N SER A 362 -8.67 -1.93 -9.37
CA SER A 362 -9.54 -2.48 -10.41
C SER A 362 -10.38 -3.64 -9.89
N PHE A 363 -9.78 -4.59 -9.17
CA PHE A 363 -10.46 -5.75 -8.60
C PHE A 363 -11.57 -5.34 -7.62
N ALA A 364 -11.27 -4.43 -6.70
CA ALA A 364 -12.19 -3.96 -5.67
C ALA A 364 -13.33 -3.10 -6.24
N SER A 365 -13.05 -2.22 -7.20
CA SER A 365 -14.10 -1.39 -7.83
C SER A 365 -15.14 -2.24 -8.55
N LEU A 366 -14.70 -3.24 -9.29
CA LEU A 366 -15.61 -4.16 -10.00
C LEU A 366 -16.29 -5.14 -9.06
N PHE A 367 -15.62 -5.59 -7.99
CA PHE A 367 -16.26 -6.36 -6.93
C PHE A 367 -17.46 -5.62 -6.34
N ILE A 368 -17.29 -4.33 -6.02
CA ILE A 368 -18.40 -3.51 -5.52
C ILE A 368 -19.52 -3.42 -6.55
N ALA A 369 -19.20 -3.14 -7.82
CA ALA A 369 -20.20 -3.10 -8.88
C ALA A 369 -20.98 -4.42 -8.99
N GLN A 370 -20.29 -5.56 -9.03
CA GLN A 370 -20.89 -6.89 -9.06
C GLN A 370 -21.77 -7.15 -7.85
N SER A 371 -21.33 -6.76 -6.64
CA SER A 371 -22.12 -6.95 -5.41
C SER A 371 -23.47 -6.22 -5.46
N TYR A 372 -23.54 -5.06 -6.11
CA TYR A 372 -24.79 -4.31 -6.33
C TYR A 372 -25.53 -4.70 -7.62
N GLY A 373 -25.10 -5.75 -8.32
CA GLY A 373 -25.71 -6.18 -9.58
C GLY A 373 -25.55 -5.16 -10.72
N ILE A 374 -24.55 -4.29 -10.63
CA ILE A 374 -24.27 -3.27 -11.65
C ILE A 374 -23.33 -3.86 -12.70
N HIS A 375 -23.85 -4.07 -13.90
CA HIS A 375 -23.09 -4.60 -15.02
C HIS A 375 -22.50 -3.47 -15.87
N LEU A 376 -21.19 -3.26 -15.75
CA LEU A 376 -20.46 -2.28 -16.57
C LEU A 376 -20.10 -2.90 -17.92
N SER A 377 -20.32 -2.16 -19.01
CA SER A 377 -19.81 -2.52 -20.32
C SER A 377 -18.28 -2.56 -20.34
N VAL A 378 -17.67 -3.30 -21.26
CA VAL A 378 -16.19 -3.35 -21.40
C VAL A 378 -15.60 -1.95 -21.57
N GLN A 379 -16.26 -1.07 -22.32
CA GLN A 379 -15.81 0.31 -22.49
C GLN A 379 -15.81 1.08 -21.16
N GLN A 380 -16.85 0.94 -20.34
CA GLN A 380 -16.92 1.57 -19.02
C GLN A 380 -15.84 1.01 -18.08
N GLN A 381 -15.62 -0.30 -18.09
CA GLN A 381 -14.56 -0.92 -17.29
C GLN A 381 -13.19 -0.39 -17.69
N VAL A 382 -12.85 -0.33 -18.98
CA VAL A 382 -11.57 0.22 -19.46
C VAL A 382 -11.45 1.71 -19.10
N THR A 383 -12.52 2.49 -19.27
CA THR A 383 -12.52 3.91 -18.86
C THR A 383 -12.25 4.06 -17.38
N MET A 384 -12.86 3.21 -16.54
CA MET A 384 -12.62 3.20 -15.10
C MET A 384 -11.16 2.89 -14.76
N LEU A 385 -10.51 1.93 -15.46
CA LEU A 385 -9.09 1.65 -15.27
C LEU A 385 -8.20 2.87 -15.59
N LEU A 386 -8.50 3.59 -16.67
CA LEU A 386 -7.74 4.78 -17.04
C LEU A 386 -7.88 5.89 -16.00
N ILE A 387 -9.10 6.09 -15.46
CA ILE A 387 -9.33 7.02 -14.37
C ILE A 387 -8.56 6.59 -13.11
N LEU A 388 -8.65 5.31 -12.71
CA LEU A 388 -7.91 4.77 -11.58
C LEU A 388 -6.39 4.95 -11.76
N MET A 389 -5.87 4.72 -12.96
CA MET A 389 -4.44 4.92 -13.26
C MET A 389 -4.01 6.37 -13.04
N LEU A 390 -4.82 7.33 -13.48
CA LEU A 390 -4.50 8.76 -13.35
C LEU A 390 -4.67 9.24 -11.91
N THR A 391 -5.78 8.89 -11.28
CA THR A 391 -6.13 9.37 -9.92
C THR A 391 -5.29 8.72 -8.83
N SER A 392 -4.69 7.55 -9.09
CA SER A 392 -3.78 6.89 -8.15
C SER A 392 -2.42 7.57 -7.99
N LYS A 393 -2.04 8.44 -8.93
CA LYS A 393 -0.76 9.15 -8.89
C LYS A 393 -0.90 10.42 -8.05
N GLY A 394 -0.40 10.42 -6.84
CA GLY A 394 -0.43 11.59 -5.95
C GLY A 394 -1.16 11.39 -4.62
N ILE A 395 -1.54 10.14 -4.29
CA ILE A 395 -2.18 9.82 -2.99
C ILE A 395 -1.19 9.09 -2.06
N ALA A 396 0.10 9.21 -2.31
CA ALA A 396 1.12 8.65 -1.43
C ALA A 396 0.99 9.27 -0.02
N GLY A 397 1.04 8.44 1.02
CA GLY A 397 1.01 8.89 2.41
C GLY A 397 -0.37 9.03 3.07
N VAL A 398 -1.48 8.90 2.32
CA VAL A 398 -2.83 8.94 2.89
C VAL A 398 -3.22 7.55 3.44
N PRO A 399 -3.69 7.46 4.70
CA PRO A 399 -4.21 6.19 5.21
C PRO A 399 -5.34 5.65 4.33
N ARG A 400 -5.28 4.37 3.96
CA ARG A 400 -6.24 3.72 3.07
C ARG A 400 -6.35 4.40 1.69
N ALA A 401 -5.26 4.93 1.17
CA ALA A 401 -5.20 5.67 -0.08
C ALA A 401 -5.93 4.98 -1.24
N ALA A 402 -5.81 3.67 -1.37
CA ALA A 402 -6.49 2.91 -2.41
C ALA A 402 -8.02 3.01 -2.32
N LEU A 403 -8.61 2.93 -1.11
CA LEU A 403 -10.06 3.08 -0.91
C LEU A 403 -10.55 4.50 -1.23
N VAL A 404 -9.72 5.52 -0.94
CA VAL A 404 -10.02 6.92 -1.30
C VAL A 404 -10.08 7.10 -2.82
N VAL A 405 -9.13 6.50 -3.57
CA VAL A 405 -9.15 6.51 -5.05
C VAL A 405 -10.37 5.79 -5.59
N ILE A 406 -10.65 4.61 -5.07
CA ILE A 406 -11.82 3.82 -5.46
C ILE A 406 -13.09 4.63 -5.24
N SER A 407 -13.28 5.26 -4.06
CA SER A 407 -14.43 6.10 -3.73
C SER A 407 -14.68 7.17 -4.80
N GLY A 408 -13.65 7.97 -5.11
CA GLY A 408 -13.77 9.02 -6.11
C GLY A 408 -14.09 8.49 -7.53
N THR A 409 -13.58 7.30 -7.85
CA THR A 409 -13.76 6.70 -9.18
C THR A 409 -15.13 6.05 -9.35
N ILE A 410 -15.58 5.21 -8.39
CA ILE A 410 -16.84 4.46 -8.51
C ILE A 410 -18.07 5.37 -8.58
N ALA A 411 -18.02 6.54 -7.92
CA ALA A 411 -19.08 7.55 -7.97
C ALA A 411 -19.37 8.00 -9.42
N SER A 412 -18.34 8.11 -10.26
CA SER A 412 -18.47 8.51 -11.67
C SER A 412 -19.18 7.45 -12.54
N PHE A 413 -19.35 6.23 -12.05
CA PHE A 413 -20.02 5.12 -12.72
C PHE A 413 -21.35 4.73 -12.06
N ASN A 414 -21.91 5.61 -11.20
CA ASN A 414 -23.13 5.36 -10.44
C ASN A 414 -23.07 4.08 -9.57
N ILE A 415 -21.89 3.69 -9.13
CA ILE A 415 -21.70 2.58 -8.19
C ILE A 415 -21.79 3.17 -6.77
N PRO A 416 -22.64 2.59 -5.88
CA PRO A 416 -22.81 3.11 -4.52
C PRO A 416 -21.50 3.09 -3.72
N GLU A 417 -21.07 4.25 -3.23
CA GLU A 417 -19.87 4.38 -2.41
C GLU A 417 -19.99 3.59 -1.10
N ALA A 418 -21.21 3.38 -0.62
CA ALA A 418 -21.48 2.54 0.54
C ALA A 418 -20.89 1.12 0.42
N GLY A 419 -20.72 0.61 -0.80
CA GLY A 419 -20.05 -0.67 -1.05
C GLY A 419 -18.61 -0.77 -0.58
N LEU A 420 -17.93 0.36 -0.35
CA LEU A 420 -16.60 0.38 0.26
C LEU A 420 -16.61 -0.23 1.68
N ALA A 421 -17.74 -0.15 2.38
CA ALA A 421 -17.88 -0.75 3.71
C ALA A 421 -17.65 -2.27 3.69
N LEU A 422 -17.91 -2.95 2.56
CA LEU A 422 -17.63 -4.37 2.39
C LEU A 422 -16.14 -4.69 2.49
N LEU A 423 -15.29 -3.75 2.10
CA LEU A 423 -13.83 -3.92 2.05
C LEU A 423 -13.10 -3.38 3.28
N ILE A 424 -13.66 -2.39 3.98
CA ILE A 424 -12.99 -1.71 5.10
C ILE A 424 -12.51 -2.70 6.17
N GLY A 425 -13.31 -3.75 6.44
CA GLY A 425 -13.00 -4.74 7.46
C GLY A 425 -11.82 -5.63 7.11
N ILE A 426 -11.60 -5.93 5.83
CA ILE A 426 -10.53 -6.81 5.35
C ILE A 426 -9.36 -6.06 4.72
N ASP A 427 -9.49 -4.74 4.51
CA ASP A 427 -8.48 -3.90 3.85
C ASP A 427 -7.06 -4.06 4.44
N PRO A 428 -6.86 -4.16 5.77
CA PRO A 428 -5.53 -4.39 6.33
C PRO A 428 -4.87 -5.68 5.83
N LEU A 429 -5.65 -6.75 5.68
CA LEU A 429 -5.15 -8.04 5.16
C LEU A 429 -4.79 -7.95 3.67
N LEU A 430 -5.59 -7.21 2.90
CA LEU A 430 -5.32 -6.99 1.49
C LEU A 430 -4.11 -6.07 1.29
N ASP A 431 -3.93 -5.09 2.19
CA ASP A 431 -2.81 -4.14 2.15
C ASP A 431 -1.45 -4.79 2.39
N MET A 432 -1.41 -5.85 3.20
CA MET A 432 -0.22 -6.68 3.38
C MET A 432 0.30 -7.21 2.03
N GLY A 433 -0.57 -7.82 1.24
CA GLY A 433 -0.24 -8.35 -0.09
C GLY A 433 0.09 -7.25 -1.10
N ARG A 434 -0.67 -6.15 -1.11
CA ARG A 434 -0.41 -4.98 -1.96
C ARG A 434 0.98 -4.42 -1.71
N SER A 435 1.32 -4.20 -0.45
CA SER A 435 2.62 -3.65 -0.04
C SER A 435 3.79 -4.55 -0.45
N ALA A 436 3.66 -5.86 -0.27
CA ALA A 436 4.65 -6.84 -0.73
C ALA A 436 4.81 -6.81 -2.25
N THR A 437 3.70 -6.74 -3.00
CA THR A 437 3.69 -6.68 -4.47
C THR A 437 4.36 -5.41 -4.99
N ASN A 438 4.10 -4.25 -4.34
CA ASN A 438 4.74 -2.98 -4.68
C ASN A 438 6.27 -3.06 -4.55
N VAL A 439 6.79 -3.72 -3.52
CA VAL A 439 8.25 -3.94 -3.34
C VAL A 439 8.82 -4.79 -4.47
N ILE A 440 8.14 -5.86 -4.87
CA ILE A 440 8.56 -6.73 -5.97
C ILE A 440 8.60 -5.95 -7.29
N GLY A 441 7.51 -5.24 -7.62
CA GLY A 441 7.41 -4.45 -8.84
C GLY A 441 8.50 -3.38 -8.93
N ASN A 442 8.70 -2.61 -7.86
CA ASN A 442 9.72 -1.58 -7.81
C ASN A 442 11.15 -2.14 -7.90
N SER A 443 11.38 -3.32 -7.32
CA SER A 443 12.69 -3.97 -7.39
C SER A 443 13.01 -4.45 -8.81
N ILE A 444 12.04 -5.06 -9.49
CA ILE A 444 12.20 -5.50 -10.88
C ILE A 444 12.39 -4.28 -11.78
N ALA A 445 11.57 -3.23 -11.62
CA ALA A 445 11.68 -1.98 -12.37
C ALA A 445 13.08 -1.37 -12.26
N THR A 446 13.61 -1.24 -11.05
CA THR A 446 14.93 -0.67 -10.79
C THR A 446 16.04 -1.51 -11.43
N ALA A 447 15.98 -2.83 -11.30
CA ALA A 447 16.96 -3.73 -11.89
C ALA A 447 16.91 -3.72 -13.44
N VAL A 448 15.72 -3.65 -14.03
CA VAL A 448 15.52 -3.57 -15.48
C VAL A 448 16.05 -2.24 -16.03
N VAL A 449 15.73 -1.12 -15.40
CA VAL A 449 16.24 0.19 -15.78
C VAL A 449 17.77 0.23 -15.66
N SER A 450 18.33 -0.35 -14.57
CA SER A 450 19.80 -0.48 -14.43
C SER A 450 20.41 -1.26 -15.59
N LYS A 451 19.76 -2.34 -16.03
CA LYS A 451 20.22 -3.13 -17.18
C LYS A 451 20.12 -2.34 -18.49
N TRP A 452 19.03 -1.60 -18.71
CA TRP A 452 18.83 -0.78 -19.92
C TRP A 452 19.82 0.40 -20.03
N GLU A 453 20.31 0.88 -18.89
CA GLU A 453 21.34 1.93 -18.82
C GLU A 453 22.78 1.38 -18.86
N GLY A 454 22.97 0.07 -18.84
CA GLY A 454 24.31 -0.54 -18.75
C GLY A 454 24.95 -0.41 -17.36
N GLU A 455 24.16 -0.07 -16.34
CA GLU A 455 24.59 0.23 -14.97
C GLU A 455 24.27 -0.92 -14.00
N LEU A 456 24.19 -2.15 -14.50
CA LEU A 456 24.00 -3.36 -13.74
C LEU A 456 25.31 -4.17 -13.72
N SER A 457 26.09 -4.05 -12.65
CA SER A 457 27.32 -4.82 -12.42
C SER A 457 27.02 -6.25 -11.91
N GLU A 458 28.06 -7.07 -11.74
CA GLU A 458 27.90 -8.34 -11.04
C GLU A 458 27.44 -8.13 -9.59
N ALA A 459 26.69 -9.12 -9.08
CA ALA A 459 26.16 -9.02 -7.72
C ALA A 459 27.33 -9.10 -6.71
N GLN A 460 27.26 -8.22 -5.70
CA GLN A 460 28.19 -8.27 -4.56
C GLN A 460 27.62 -9.21 -3.49
N ASP A 461 28.47 -10.05 -2.92
CA ASP A 461 28.12 -10.99 -1.84
C ASP A 461 27.82 -10.29 -0.49
#